data_0753f6e31ccaa6311d1aea7a7de362de
#
_entry.id   0753f6e31ccaa6311d1aea7a7de362de
#
_cell.length_a   1.000
_cell.length_b   1.000
_cell.length_c   1.000
_cell.angle_alpha   90.00
_cell.angle_beta   90.00
_cell.angle_gamma   90.00
#
_symmetry.space_group_name_H-M   'P 1'
#
loop_
_entity.id
_entity.type
_entity.pdbx_description
1 polymer ?
#
loop_
_entity_poly.entity_id
_entity_poly.type
_entity_poly.pdbx_seq_one_letter_code
_entity_poly.pdbx_strand_id
1 'polypeptide(L)'
;TWLSFDCSNSTNIIGCSGLRNKQYYIFNKHVGREEYEKFIVENINGSRSKFMELKAKSEMLWHSVPQRASFIDRSVNSQGNLIKDSKNCKDVWSTEKSENTSHALFALEAKDSMDITSVWKSELCYETCGGMYASNTSFSLFMWSQADNIYYSNFTFTANNCFGCSNLRHGEYPILNKKYSKDEYFEM
;
A
#
# COMPACT_ATOMS: atom_id res chain seq x y z
N THR A 1 19.79 -5.11 6.40
CA THR A 1 18.97 -5.99 7.27
C THR A 1 18.54 -7.23 6.50
N TRP A 2 18.66 -8.40 7.10
CA TRP A 2 18.27 -9.67 6.52
C TRP A 2 17.42 -10.46 7.51
N LEU A 3 16.34 -11.08 7.03
CA LEU A 3 15.48 -11.95 7.84
C LEU A 3 15.10 -11.31 9.19
N SER A 4 14.77 -10.04 9.19
CA SER A 4 14.43 -9.29 10.42
C SER A 4 13.03 -8.69 10.34
N PHE A 5 12.33 -8.68 11.44
CA PHE A 5 10.93 -8.25 11.56
C PHE A 5 10.75 -7.13 12.58
N ASP A 6 9.90 -6.14 12.30
CA ASP A 6 9.63 -4.98 13.16
C ASP A 6 10.88 -4.29 13.73
N CYS A 7 11.89 -4.08 12.87
CA CYS A 7 13.10 -3.37 13.25
C CYS A 7 13.14 -1.99 12.58
N SER A 8 13.45 -0.94 13.33
CA SER A 8 13.56 0.43 12.80
C SER A 8 14.86 1.10 13.20
N ASN A 9 15.36 1.98 12.31
CA ASN A 9 16.64 2.70 12.46
C ASN A 9 17.80 1.78 12.85
N SER A 10 17.79 0.54 12.34
CA SER A 10 18.78 -0.47 12.67
C SER A 10 19.51 -0.95 11.42
N THR A 11 20.82 -1.09 11.52
CA THR A 11 21.69 -1.48 10.40
C THR A 11 22.54 -2.69 10.79
N ASN A 12 22.99 -3.45 9.78
CA ASN A 12 23.81 -4.64 10.01
C ASN A 12 23.17 -5.60 11.03
N ILE A 13 21.93 -6.00 10.75
CA ILE A 13 21.17 -6.92 11.60
C ILE A 13 20.66 -8.12 10.80
N ILE A 14 20.69 -9.31 11.40
CA ILE A 14 20.23 -10.57 10.81
C ILE A 14 19.38 -11.34 11.81
N GLY A 15 18.21 -11.82 11.32
CA GLY A 15 17.33 -12.68 12.09
C GLY A 15 16.76 -12.03 13.33
N CYS A 16 16.68 -10.71 13.38
CA CYS A 16 16.28 -9.94 14.53
C CYS A 16 14.79 -9.56 14.53
N SER A 17 14.24 -9.26 15.69
CA SER A 17 12.89 -8.79 15.85
C SER A 17 12.79 -7.71 16.94
N GLY A 18 11.96 -6.67 16.65
CA GLY A 18 11.63 -5.62 17.62
C GLY A 18 12.77 -4.65 17.94
N LEU A 19 13.86 -4.62 17.20
CA LEU A 19 15.01 -3.75 17.49
C LEU A 19 14.78 -2.31 17.04
N ARG A 20 15.27 -1.36 17.84
CA ARG A 20 15.23 0.08 17.59
C ARG A 20 16.62 0.70 17.80
N ASN A 21 17.13 1.44 16.81
CA ASN A 21 18.43 2.12 16.88
C ASN A 21 19.58 1.17 17.25
N LYS A 22 19.65 0.01 16.61
CA LYS A 22 20.65 -1.01 16.87
C LYS A 22 21.54 -1.29 15.68
N GLN A 23 22.78 -1.73 15.94
CA GLN A 23 23.76 -2.06 14.91
C GLN A 23 24.57 -3.31 15.30
N TYR A 24 24.92 -4.15 14.32
CA TYR A 24 25.66 -5.38 14.50
C TYR A 24 24.99 -6.39 15.44
N TYR A 25 23.76 -6.77 15.10
CA TYR A 25 23.00 -7.76 15.86
C TYR A 25 22.71 -9.01 15.01
N ILE A 26 22.86 -10.17 15.61
CA ILE A 26 22.49 -11.47 15.06
C ILE A 26 21.53 -12.15 16.06
N PHE A 27 20.31 -12.52 15.60
CA PHE A 27 19.27 -13.12 16.44
C PHE A 27 19.07 -12.37 17.79
N ASN A 28 18.91 -11.07 17.72
CA ASN A 28 18.74 -10.14 18.85
C ASN A 28 19.95 -10.05 19.82
N LYS A 29 21.09 -10.62 19.47
CA LYS A 29 22.33 -10.49 20.26
C LYS A 29 23.28 -9.50 19.57
N HIS A 30 23.83 -8.58 20.34
CA HIS A 30 24.90 -7.71 19.87
C HIS A 30 26.19 -8.50 19.74
N VAL A 31 26.79 -8.50 18.57
CA VAL A 31 28.02 -9.26 18.31
C VAL A 31 29.23 -8.38 17.97
N GLY A 32 29.02 -7.14 17.61
CA GLY A 32 30.06 -6.26 17.12
C GLY A 32 30.34 -6.46 15.62
N ARG A 33 31.18 -5.58 15.08
CA ARG A 33 31.42 -5.53 13.63
C ARG A 33 32.13 -6.75 13.08
N GLU A 34 33.23 -7.14 13.69
CA GLU A 34 34.09 -8.23 13.21
C GLU A 34 33.36 -9.59 13.18
N GLU A 35 32.64 -9.89 14.24
CA GLU A 35 31.87 -11.12 14.34
C GLU A 35 30.67 -11.12 13.39
N TYR A 36 30.04 -9.96 13.18
CA TYR A 36 28.97 -9.81 12.20
C TYR A 36 29.46 -10.06 10.77
N GLU A 37 30.61 -9.45 10.39
CA GLU A 37 31.19 -9.62 9.06
C GLU A 37 31.61 -11.08 8.81
N LYS A 38 32.19 -11.72 9.78
CA LYS A 38 32.53 -13.15 9.74
C LYS A 38 31.28 -14.00 9.52
N PHE A 39 30.24 -13.74 10.30
CA PHE A 39 28.97 -14.46 10.18
C PHE A 39 28.35 -14.31 8.77
N ILE A 40 28.41 -13.14 8.17
CA ILE A 40 27.95 -12.90 6.79
C ILE A 40 28.68 -13.80 5.80
N VAL A 41 30.00 -13.80 5.85
CA VAL A 41 30.83 -14.60 4.91
C VAL A 41 30.55 -16.10 5.05
N GLU A 42 30.40 -16.58 6.27
CA GLU A 42 30.15 -17.99 6.54
C GLU A 42 28.75 -18.47 6.17
N ASN A 43 27.75 -17.63 6.35
CA ASN A 43 26.35 -18.04 6.28
C ASN A 43 25.56 -17.47 5.10
N ILE A 44 25.99 -16.35 4.52
CA ILE A 44 25.33 -15.72 3.35
C ILE A 44 26.20 -15.90 2.11
N ASN A 45 26.36 -17.12 1.68
CA ASN A 45 27.23 -17.51 0.56
C ASN A 45 26.46 -18.03 -0.67
N GLY A 46 25.17 -17.74 -0.77
CA GLY A 46 24.30 -18.20 -1.85
C GLY A 46 23.72 -19.61 -1.67
N SER A 47 24.06 -20.31 -0.61
CA SER A 47 23.49 -21.62 -0.31
C SER A 47 22.03 -21.53 0.12
N ARG A 48 21.13 -22.15 -0.64
CA ARG A 48 19.69 -22.21 -0.31
C ARG A 48 19.43 -22.93 1.02
N SER A 49 20.15 -24.00 1.31
CA SER A 49 19.97 -24.74 2.55
C SER A 49 20.34 -23.90 3.78
N LYS A 50 21.45 -23.19 3.75
CA LYS A 50 21.83 -22.25 4.80
C LYS A 50 20.81 -21.11 4.96
N PHE A 51 20.33 -20.56 3.86
CA PHE A 51 19.28 -19.54 3.91
C PHE A 51 18.02 -20.05 4.58
N MET A 52 17.56 -21.25 4.26
CA MET A 52 16.37 -21.83 4.87
C MET A 52 16.56 -22.13 6.36
N GLU A 53 17.75 -22.54 6.78
CA GLU A 53 18.11 -22.72 8.20
C GLU A 53 18.07 -21.39 8.96
N LEU A 54 18.68 -20.34 8.40
CA LEU A 54 18.65 -19.00 8.98
C LEU A 54 17.22 -18.45 9.06
N LYS A 55 16.41 -18.67 8.02
CA LYS A 55 15.01 -18.28 7.99
C LYS A 55 14.22 -18.95 9.11
N ALA A 56 14.33 -20.26 9.25
CA ALA A 56 13.63 -20.99 10.29
C ALA A 56 14.02 -20.51 11.72
N LYS A 57 15.32 -20.29 11.98
CA LYS A 57 15.76 -19.71 13.24
C LYS A 57 15.20 -18.30 13.48
N SER A 58 15.16 -17.48 12.45
CA SER A 58 14.60 -16.14 12.53
C SER A 58 13.12 -16.15 12.86
N GLU A 59 12.33 -17.00 12.18
CA GLU A 59 10.90 -17.16 12.39
C GLU A 59 10.59 -17.63 13.82
N MET A 60 11.35 -18.57 14.35
CA MET A 60 11.22 -18.99 15.76
C MET A 60 11.44 -17.82 16.72
N LEU A 61 12.45 -16.98 16.48
CA LEU A 61 12.69 -15.80 17.28
C LEU A 61 11.56 -14.78 17.16
N TRP A 62 11.06 -14.52 15.94
CA TRP A 62 9.97 -13.57 15.73
C TRP A 62 8.72 -13.97 16.52
N HIS A 63 8.38 -15.25 16.54
CA HIS A 63 7.24 -15.76 17.29
C HIS A 63 7.45 -15.79 18.82
N SER A 64 8.69 -15.72 19.28
CA SER A 64 9.03 -15.72 20.71
C SER A 64 8.96 -14.35 21.38
N VAL A 65 8.88 -13.26 20.58
CA VAL A 65 8.80 -11.89 21.10
C VAL A 65 7.39 -11.34 20.96
N PRO A 66 6.95 -10.47 21.89
CA PRO A 66 5.66 -9.80 21.74
C PRO A 66 5.58 -9.03 20.43
N GLN A 67 4.52 -9.25 19.68
CA GLN A 67 4.27 -8.56 18.42
C GLN A 67 3.14 -7.55 18.60
N ARG A 68 3.19 -6.48 17.81
CA ARG A 68 2.09 -5.50 17.76
C ARG A 68 0.89 -6.11 17.09
N ALA A 69 -0.30 -5.87 17.63
CA ALA A 69 -1.54 -6.26 16.99
C ALA A 69 -1.80 -5.46 15.70
N SER A 70 -1.32 -4.21 15.63
CA SER A 70 -1.45 -3.34 14.47
C SER A 70 -0.28 -2.36 14.37
N PHE A 71 0.01 -1.95 13.16
CA PHE A 71 1.00 -0.91 12.85
C PHE A 71 0.25 0.37 12.47
N ILE A 72 0.09 1.27 13.43
CA ILE A 72 -0.51 2.59 13.25
C ILE A 72 0.53 3.62 13.69
N ASP A 73 0.98 4.44 12.77
CA ASP A 73 2.02 5.46 13.00
C ASP A 73 1.50 6.84 12.63
N ARG A 74 1.74 7.83 13.50
CA ARG A 74 1.34 9.23 13.33
C ARG A 74 -0.07 9.42 12.78
N SER A 75 -1.02 8.60 13.25
CA SER A 75 -2.39 8.62 12.75
C SER A 75 -3.39 8.87 13.86
N VAL A 76 -4.47 9.57 13.56
CA VAL A 76 -5.48 10.00 14.52
C VAL A 76 -6.83 9.39 14.17
N ASN A 77 -7.54 8.90 15.20
CA ASN A 77 -8.88 8.33 15.04
C ASN A 77 -8.94 7.28 13.92
N SER A 78 -7.95 6.36 13.92
CA SER A 78 -7.81 5.38 12.84
C SER A 78 -7.77 3.96 13.39
N GLN A 79 -8.46 3.05 12.70
CA GLN A 79 -8.59 1.64 13.04
C GLN A 79 -8.25 0.77 11.84
N GLY A 80 -7.44 -0.26 12.05
CA GLY A 80 -6.97 -1.16 11.01
C GLY A 80 -5.51 -1.55 11.19
N ASN A 81 -4.81 -1.80 10.10
CA ASN A 81 -3.39 -2.16 10.14
C ASN A 81 -2.60 -1.50 9.02
N LEU A 82 -1.30 -1.26 9.24
CA LEU A 82 -0.39 -0.58 8.30
C LEU A 82 -0.86 0.83 7.92
N ILE A 83 -1.28 1.61 8.90
CA ILE A 83 -1.78 2.97 8.72
C ILE A 83 -0.68 3.96 9.11
N LYS A 84 -0.41 4.93 8.25
CA LYS A 84 0.62 5.94 8.50
C LYS A 84 0.17 7.32 8.05
N ASP A 85 0.50 8.35 8.85
CA ASP A 85 0.22 9.76 8.57
C ASP A 85 -1.25 10.04 8.16
N SER A 86 -2.21 9.32 8.76
CA SER A 86 -3.60 9.28 8.32
C SER A 86 -4.59 9.70 9.41
N LYS A 87 -5.82 10.07 9.02
CA LYS A 87 -6.85 10.56 9.94
C LYS A 87 -8.23 10.03 9.57
N ASN A 88 -9.02 9.67 10.61
CA ASN A 88 -10.39 9.16 10.44
C ASN A 88 -10.49 7.95 9.50
N CYS A 89 -9.58 7.01 9.60
CA CYS A 89 -9.59 5.80 8.79
C CYS A 89 -10.27 4.65 9.55
N LYS A 90 -11.20 3.94 8.93
CA LYS A 90 -11.96 2.86 9.54
C LYS A 90 -11.81 1.56 8.77
N ASP A 91 -11.46 0.49 9.50
CA ASP A 91 -11.30 -0.86 8.94
C ASP A 91 -10.34 -0.93 7.74
N VAL A 92 -9.25 -0.14 7.81
CA VAL A 92 -8.31 0.05 6.71
C VAL A 92 -7.13 -0.91 6.81
N TRP A 93 -6.78 -1.52 5.70
CA TRP A 93 -5.55 -2.29 5.54
C TRP A 93 -4.61 -1.59 4.56
N SER A 94 -3.45 -1.15 5.08
CA SER A 94 -2.39 -0.48 4.33
C SER A 94 -2.80 0.86 3.69
N THR A 95 -2.54 1.95 4.40
CA THR A 95 -2.74 3.30 3.87
C THR A 95 -1.69 4.27 4.39
N GLU A 96 -1.38 5.27 3.60
CA GLU A 96 -0.51 6.39 3.99
C GLU A 96 -1.12 7.70 3.50
N LYS A 97 -1.05 8.76 4.33
CA LYS A 97 -1.53 10.12 4.04
C LYS A 97 -3.00 10.19 3.62
N SER A 98 -3.83 9.35 4.21
CA SER A 98 -5.24 9.26 3.86
C SER A 98 -6.13 9.94 4.91
N GLU A 99 -7.23 10.51 4.47
CA GLU A 99 -8.23 11.12 5.33
C GLU A 99 -9.62 10.58 4.99
N ASN A 100 -10.45 10.33 6.03
CA ASN A 100 -11.82 9.85 5.95
C ASN A 100 -12.02 8.55 5.13
N THR A 101 -11.06 7.65 5.18
CA THR A 101 -11.02 6.44 4.34
C THR A 101 -11.60 5.24 5.08
N SER A 102 -12.44 4.47 4.42
CA SER A 102 -12.98 3.20 4.94
C SER A 102 -12.73 2.04 3.99
N HIS A 103 -12.48 0.85 4.56
CA HIS A 103 -12.31 -0.43 3.85
C HIS A 103 -11.20 -0.48 2.79
N ALA A 104 -10.23 0.43 2.85
CA ALA A 104 -9.16 0.53 1.85
C ALA A 104 -8.12 -0.58 1.98
N LEU A 105 -7.77 -1.19 0.89
CA LEU A 105 -6.51 -1.86 0.64
C LEU A 105 -5.71 -0.96 -0.30
N PHE A 106 -4.66 -0.30 0.21
CA PHE A 106 -3.78 0.55 -0.56
C PHE A 106 -4.39 1.88 -1.03
N ALA A 107 -4.49 2.86 -0.17
CA ALA A 107 -4.88 4.21 -0.55
C ALA A 107 -3.77 5.21 -0.19
N LEU A 108 -3.37 6.04 -1.10
CA LEU A 108 -2.48 7.18 -0.88
C LEU A 108 -3.25 8.48 -1.17
N GLU A 109 -3.25 9.42 -0.23
CA GLU A 109 -3.91 10.73 -0.32
C GLU A 109 -5.44 10.67 -0.56
N ALA A 110 -6.09 9.53 -0.22
CA ALA A 110 -7.53 9.37 -0.36
C ALA A 110 -8.33 10.29 0.57
N LYS A 111 -9.40 10.89 0.08
CA LYS A 111 -10.38 11.67 0.84
C LYS A 111 -11.78 11.14 0.54
N ASP A 112 -12.59 11.03 1.59
CA ASP A 112 -14.00 10.62 1.55
C ASP A 112 -14.30 9.31 0.80
N SER A 113 -13.36 8.40 0.84
CA SER A 113 -13.31 7.17 0.05
C SER A 113 -13.90 5.97 0.77
N MET A 114 -14.58 5.07 0.06
CA MET A 114 -15.12 3.79 0.57
C MET A 114 -14.69 2.62 -0.33
N ASP A 115 -14.54 1.44 0.24
CA ASP A 115 -14.33 0.13 -0.39
C ASP A 115 -13.22 0.05 -1.45
N ILE A 116 -12.14 0.80 -1.26
CA ILE A 116 -11.09 1.02 -2.25
C ILE A 116 -10.09 -0.14 -2.31
N THR A 117 -9.82 -0.63 -3.49
CA THR A 117 -8.64 -1.46 -3.78
C THR A 117 -7.70 -0.68 -4.69
N SER A 118 -6.54 -0.28 -4.18
CA SER A 118 -5.44 0.35 -4.89
C SER A 118 -5.78 1.68 -5.60
N VAL A 119 -5.62 2.80 -4.93
CA VAL A 119 -5.71 4.14 -5.51
C VAL A 119 -4.45 4.92 -5.16
N TRP A 120 -4.09 5.96 -5.88
CA TRP A 120 -2.88 6.75 -5.60
C TRP A 120 -3.23 8.16 -5.11
N LYS A 121 -3.71 9.05 -5.97
CA LYS A 121 -4.14 10.40 -5.60
C LYS A 121 -5.64 10.48 -5.78
N SER A 122 -6.36 10.26 -4.70
CA SER A 122 -7.80 10.06 -4.75
C SER A 122 -8.53 11.24 -4.14
N GLU A 123 -9.71 11.49 -4.60
CA GLU A 123 -10.71 12.27 -3.92
C GLU A 123 -12.00 11.45 -3.89
N LEU A 124 -13.12 11.85 -3.65
CA LEU A 124 -14.45 11.26 -3.54
C LEU A 124 -14.67 9.89 -4.28
N CYS A 125 -13.87 8.87 -3.99
CA CYS A 125 -13.97 7.56 -4.64
C CYS A 125 -14.93 6.63 -3.87
N TYR A 126 -15.82 5.95 -4.57
CA TYR A 126 -16.75 4.96 -4.03
C TYR A 126 -16.65 3.65 -4.82
N GLU A 127 -16.46 2.53 -4.15
CA GLU A 127 -16.28 1.19 -4.73
C GLU A 127 -15.30 1.15 -5.93
N THR A 128 -14.11 1.74 -5.78
CA THR A 128 -13.12 1.82 -6.85
C THR A 128 -12.15 0.65 -6.79
N CYS A 129 -11.86 0.01 -7.89
CA CYS A 129 -10.82 -0.99 -8.05
C CYS A 129 -9.76 -0.52 -9.05
N GLY A 130 -8.58 -0.18 -8.54
CA GLY A 130 -7.47 0.35 -9.32
C GLY A 130 -7.66 1.81 -9.76
N GLY A 131 -6.60 2.54 -9.89
CA GLY A 131 -6.59 3.95 -10.32
C GLY A 131 -5.23 4.58 -10.05
N MET A 132 -4.89 5.67 -10.73
CA MET A 132 -3.64 6.39 -10.46
C MET A 132 -3.87 7.83 -9.97
N TYR A 133 -4.57 8.67 -10.70
CA TYR A 133 -4.88 10.05 -10.31
C TYR A 133 -6.40 10.26 -10.27
N ALA A 134 -7.11 9.31 -9.67
CA ALA A 134 -8.55 9.33 -9.63
C ALA A 134 -9.06 10.56 -8.86
N SER A 135 -10.01 11.28 -9.43
CA SER A 135 -10.78 12.29 -8.77
C SER A 135 -12.18 11.73 -8.51
N ASN A 136 -13.22 12.30 -8.97
CA ASN A 136 -14.59 11.88 -8.72
C ASN A 136 -14.95 10.60 -9.51
N THR A 137 -14.75 9.41 -8.91
CA THR A 137 -14.97 8.13 -9.59
C THR A 137 -15.89 7.23 -8.79
N SER A 138 -16.81 6.53 -9.45
CA SER A 138 -17.71 5.57 -8.81
C SER A 138 -17.88 4.32 -9.66
N PHE A 139 -17.83 3.13 -9.01
CA PHE A 139 -18.06 1.82 -9.66
C PHE A 139 -17.20 1.61 -10.92
N SER A 140 -15.92 1.97 -10.87
CA SER A 140 -15.05 1.94 -12.05
C SER A 140 -13.81 1.11 -11.82
N LEU A 141 -13.40 0.34 -12.85
CA LEU A 141 -12.25 -0.54 -12.82
C LEU A 141 -11.12 -0.02 -13.72
N PHE A 142 -9.85 -0.11 -13.24
CA PHE A 142 -8.66 0.19 -14.03
C PHE A 142 -8.69 1.54 -14.75
N MET A 143 -8.65 2.62 -13.99
CA MET A 143 -8.48 3.97 -14.51
C MET A 143 -6.99 4.33 -14.47
N TRP A 144 -6.42 4.75 -15.59
CA TRP A 144 -5.01 5.12 -15.68
C TRP A 144 -4.84 6.57 -16.11
N SER A 145 -3.88 7.25 -15.47
CA SER A 145 -3.57 8.66 -15.62
C SER A 145 -4.76 9.59 -15.33
N GLN A 146 -4.75 10.80 -15.79
CA GLN A 146 -5.74 11.83 -15.48
C GLN A 146 -7.14 11.43 -15.97
N ALA A 147 -7.92 10.82 -15.09
CA ALA A 147 -9.31 10.47 -15.32
C ALA A 147 -10.16 11.16 -14.24
N ASP A 148 -11.15 11.93 -14.65
CA ASP A 148 -12.03 12.65 -13.75
C ASP A 148 -13.49 12.44 -14.12
N ASN A 149 -14.37 12.36 -13.11
CA ASN A 149 -15.80 12.08 -13.29
C ASN A 149 -16.05 10.79 -14.11
N ILE A 150 -15.56 9.66 -13.62
CA ILE A 150 -15.68 8.36 -14.28
C ILE A 150 -16.70 7.50 -13.52
N TYR A 151 -17.76 7.12 -14.18
CA TYR A 151 -18.84 6.35 -13.58
C TYR A 151 -19.13 5.05 -14.35
N TYR A 152 -19.24 3.93 -13.65
CA TYR A 152 -19.58 2.63 -14.21
C TYR A 152 -18.72 2.20 -15.39
N SER A 153 -17.45 2.62 -15.41
CA SER A 153 -16.58 2.46 -16.57
C SER A 153 -15.39 1.55 -16.29
N ASN A 154 -14.87 0.91 -17.33
CA ASN A 154 -13.79 -0.06 -17.22
C ASN A 154 -12.70 0.21 -18.26
N PHE A 155 -11.42 0.09 -17.84
CA PHE A 155 -10.25 0.36 -18.71
C PHE A 155 -10.30 1.73 -19.41
N THR A 156 -10.40 2.80 -18.63
CA THR A 156 -10.38 4.16 -19.17
C THR A 156 -9.01 4.81 -19.00
N PHE A 157 -8.51 5.44 -20.03
CA PHE A 157 -7.20 6.09 -20.06
C PHE A 157 -7.34 7.53 -20.51
N THR A 158 -6.94 8.50 -19.68
CA THR A 158 -6.97 9.93 -20.01
C THR A 158 -8.33 10.38 -20.55
N ALA A 159 -9.38 10.06 -19.82
CA ALA A 159 -10.76 10.36 -20.24
C ALA A 159 -11.50 11.05 -19.10
N ASN A 160 -12.39 11.98 -19.43
CA ASN A 160 -13.15 12.77 -18.46
C ASN A 160 -14.65 12.71 -18.74
N ASN A 161 -15.44 12.80 -17.67
CA ASN A 161 -16.90 12.77 -17.76
C ASN A 161 -17.41 11.55 -18.53
N CYS A 162 -17.07 10.36 -18.08
CA CYS A 162 -17.41 9.10 -18.75
C CYS A 162 -18.49 8.33 -17.98
N PHE A 163 -19.48 7.82 -18.68
CA PHE A 163 -20.50 6.95 -18.10
C PHE A 163 -20.66 5.64 -18.89
N GLY A 164 -20.52 4.52 -18.22
CA GLY A 164 -20.72 3.19 -18.81
C GLY A 164 -19.76 2.83 -19.94
N CYS A 165 -18.54 3.41 -19.94
CA CYS A 165 -17.58 3.21 -21.02
C CYS A 165 -16.62 2.04 -20.73
N SER A 166 -16.14 1.42 -21.79
CA SER A 166 -15.16 0.34 -21.70
C SER A 166 -14.06 0.49 -22.74
N ASN A 167 -12.80 0.25 -22.29
CA ASN A 167 -11.60 0.31 -23.14
C ASN A 167 -11.45 1.64 -23.91
N LEU A 168 -11.74 2.74 -23.25
CA LEU A 168 -11.70 4.08 -23.84
C LEU A 168 -10.33 4.71 -23.64
N ARG A 169 -9.75 5.24 -24.72
CA ARG A 169 -8.54 6.06 -24.67
C ARG A 169 -8.86 7.45 -25.21
N HIS A 170 -8.59 8.46 -24.38
CA HIS A 170 -8.83 9.85 -24.66
C HIS A 170 -10.28 10.15 -25.05
N GLY A 171 -11.01 10.80 -24.20
CA GLY A 171 -12.39 11.16 -24.48
C GLY A 171 -12.96 12.14 -23.47
N GLU A 172 -13.83 13.00 -23.94
CA GLU A 172 -14.66 13.88 -23.13
C GLU A 172 -16.12 13.64 -23.44
N TYR A 173 -16.91 13.52 -22.40
CA TYR A 173 -18.37 13.35 -22.48
C TYR A 173 -18.87 12.10 -23.22
N PRO A 174 -18.24 10.92 -23.12
CA PRO A 174 -18.80 9.71 -23.69
C PRO A 174 -19.80 9.03 -22.76
N ILE A 175 -20.89 8.51 -23.35
CA ILE A 175 -21.82 7.58 -22.72
C ILE A 175 -21.84 6.29 -23.55
N LEU A 176 -21.59 5.13 -22.91
CA LEU A 176 -21.52 3.83 -23.59
C LEU A 176 -20.61 3.85 -24.84
N ASN A 177 -19.43 4.47 -24.70
CA ASN A 177 -18.42 4.68 -25.75
C ASN A 177 -18.85 5.59 -26.92
N LYS A 178 -20.01 6.20 -26.88
CA LYS A 178 -20.46 7.16 -27.86
C LYS A 178 -20.22 8.58 -27.36
N LYS A 179 -19.56 9.43 -28.18
CA LYS A 179 -19.25 10.81 -27.81
C LYS A 179 -20.47 11.70 -27.96
N TYR A 180 -20.69 12.57 -27.01
CA TYR A 180 -21.73 13.59 -26.97
C TYR A 180 -21.11 14.97 -26.80
N SER A 181 -21.87 16.02 -27.05
CA SER A 181 -21.52 17.36 -26.61
C SER A 181 -21.65 17.46 -25.08
N LYS A 182 -21.05 18.49 -24.49
CA LYS A 182 -21.17 18.75 -23.04
C LYS A 182 -22.63 18.87 -22.60
N ASP A 183 -23.40 19.64 -23.37
CA ASP A 183 -24.80 19.91 -23.02
C ASP A 183 -25.65 18.64 -23.08
N GLU A 184 -25.54 17.87 -24.15
CA GLU A 184 -26.21 16.57 -24.27
C GLU A 184 -25.84 15.58 -23.17
N TYR A 185 -24.57 15.57 -22.76
CA TYR A 185 -24.11 14.67 -21.70
C TYR A 185 -24.79 14.97 -20.35
N PHE A 186 -24.94 16.23 -20.00
CA PHE A 186 -25.57 16.65 -18.74
C PHE A 186 -27.09 16.71 -18.76
N GLU A 187 -27.71 16.62 -19.93
CA GLU A 187 -29.15 16.48 -20.06
C GLU A 187 -29.64 15.03 -19.92
N MET A 188 -28.78 14.05 -20.18
CA MET A 188 -29.08 12.60 -20.05
C MET A 188 -28.80 12.07 -18.66
#